data_092f97b0006b94a9886d8aedeb85a274
#
_entry.id   092f97b0006b94a9886d8aedeb85a274
#
_cell.length_a   1.000
_cell.length_b   1.000
_cell.length_c   1.000
_cell.angle_alpha   90.00
_cell.angle_beta   90.00
_cell.angle_gamma   90.00
#
_symmetry.space_group_name_H-M   'P 1'
#
loop_
_entity.id
_entity.type
_entity.pdbx_description
1 polymer ?
#
loop_
_entity_poly.entity_id
_entity_poly.type
_entity_poly.pdbx_seq_one_letter_code
_entity_poly.pdbx_strand_id
1 'polypeptide(L)'
;MPAPLFRRCRALLVAAVAVAVPMLILVLAAAVLPAGRAAASPVRSARTVASTGVTAKTRAAASAGLPVNYNFLAGVAAALVNPSASPPGANNWSCKPSTAHPYPVVLVNGTGEDMADGFSALSPLLVDNGYCVFAANFGGSPGNLLQGTGDITRSAAQLSSFVSQVLAATGAARVDLVGHSQGGMMPRSYLKFLGGASKVQTLVGLAPSNHGTTLDGLATLEAELATVLPGISSALGSACEACAQQIAGSSFMTTLNAGGDTVPGPSYTVIETRNDEIVTPYASAFLSGPNVTNIVLQNVCPLDQTDHIGIADDTVALHLVLNALDPAHPQAVPCVPVLPILGG
;
A
#
# COMPACT_ATOMS: atom_id res chain seq x y z
N MET A 1 10.46 -22.64 11.84
CA MET A 1 11.76 -22.47 12.57
C MET A 1 11.45 -22.28 14.04
N PRO A 2 12.29 -22.69 15.00
CA PRO A 2 12.04 -22.40 16.41
C PRO A 2 12.17 -20.89 16.67
N ALA A 3 11.23 -20.33 17.44
CA ALA A 3 11.09 -18.91 17.73
C ALA A 3 12.37 -18.12 18.06
N PRO A 4 13.39 -18.67 18.75
CA PRO A 4 14.61 -17.94 19.07
C PRO A 4 15.52 -17.70 17.84
N LEU A 5 15.46 -18.54 16.81
CA LEU A 5 16.28 -18.39 15.60
C LEU A 5 15.68 -17.26 14.71
N PHE A 6 14.37 -17.19 14.62
CA PHE A 6 13.65 -16.16 13.88
C PHE A 6 13.94 -14.75 14.46
N ARG A 7 13.88 -14.58 15.78
CA ARG A 7 14.23 -13.32 16.45
C ARG A 7 15.67 -12.89 16.21
N ARG A 8 16.63 -13.84 16.14
CA ARG A 8 18.05 -13.54 15.86
C ARG A 8 18.29 -13.14 14.41
N CYS A 9 17.66 -13.83 13.44
CA CYS A 9 17.75 -13.45 12.03
C CYS A 9 17.14 -12.07 11.78
N ARG A 10 16.03 -11.77 12.43
CA ARG A 10 15.35 -10.47 12.34
C ARG A 10 16.19 -9.33 12.92
N ALA A 11 16.77 -9.52 14.12
CA ALA A 11 17.67 -8.53 14.72
C ALA A 11 18.88 -8.22 13.84
N LEU A 12 19.40 -9.20 13.12
CA LEU A 12 20.51 -9.01 12.17
C LEU A 12 20.08 -8.30 10.91
N LEU A 13 18.86 -8.56 10.42
CA LEU A 13 18.28 -7.89 9.26
C LEU A 13 17.99 -6.42 9.55
N VAL A 14 17.33 -6.14 10.69
CA VAL A 14 17.06 -4.77 11.16
C VAL A 14 18.37 -3.99 11.32
N ALA A 15 19.42 -4.60 11.89
CA ALA A 15 20.73 -3.97 12.00
C ALA A 15 21.38 -3.71 10.62
N ALA A 16 21.17 -4.60 9.64
CA ALA A 16 21.69 -4.40 8.30
C ALA A 16 20.96 -3.28 7.54
N VAL A 17 19.65 -3.17 7.72
CA VAL A 17 18.82 -2.09 7.15
C VAL A 17 19.20 -0.74 7.77
N ALA A 18 19.38 -0.68 9.10
CA ALA A 18 19.78 0.54 9.80
C ALA A 18 21.15 1.10 9.38
N VAL A 19 22.02 0.25 8.81
CA VAL A 19 23.32 0.69 8.26
C VAL A 19 23.23 1.03 6.77
N ALA A 20 22.39 0.31 6.01
CA ALA A 20 22.27 0.48 4.56
C ALA A 20 21.54 1.77 4.16
N VAL A 21 20.50 2.18 4.89
CA VAL A 21 19.70 3.37 4.59
C VAL A 21 20.50 4.68 4.71
N PRO A 22 21.28 4.95 5.78
CA PRO A 22 22.12 6.14 5.82
C PRO A 22 23.19 6.20 4.74
N MET A 23 23.72 5.03 4.33
CA MET A 23 24.71 4.94 3.26
C MET A 23 24.10 5.24 1.89
N LEU A 24 22.85 4.80 1.65
CA LEU A 24 22.11 5.09 0.41
C LEU A 24 21.75 6.57 0.32
N ILE A 25 21.37 7.21 1.40
CA ILE A 25 21.08 8.66 1.47
C ILE A 25 22.36 9.47 1.16
N LEU A 26 23.52 9.05 1.67
CA LEU A 26 24.79 9.72 1.38
C LEU A 26 25.20 9.59 -0.09
N VAL A 27 24.95 8.44 -0.73
CA VAL A 27 25.25 8.21 -2.15
C VAL A 27 24.31 9.01 -3.05
N LEU A 28 23.02 9.11 -2.71
CA LEU A 28 22.05 9.92 -3.45
C LEU A 28 22.34 11.43 -3.31
N ALA A 29 22.76 11.90 -2.14
CA ALA A 29 23.18 13.31 -1.94
C ALA A 29 24.42 13.68 -2.74
N ALA A 30 25.34 12.74 -2.98
CA ALA A 30 26.54 12.96 -3.79
C ALA A 30 26.25 13.00 -5.31
N ALA A 31 25.13 12.40 -5.76
CA ALA A 31 24.74 12.35 -7.18
C ALA A 31 24.01 13.61 -7.67
N VAL A 32 23.65 14.54 -6.79
CA VAL A 32 22.93 15.80 -7.12
C VAL A 32 23.85 16.99 -7.29
N LEU A 33 25.13 16.81 -7.61
CA LEU A 33 25.99 17.92 -8.01
C LEU A 33 25.65 18.35 -9.46
N PRO A 34 25.48 19.64 -9.75
CA PRO A 34 25.04 20.10 -11.06
C PRO A 34 26.14 19.83 -12.12
N ALA A 35 25.78 19.03 -13.11
CA ALA A 35 26.63 18.86 -14.31
C ALA A 35 26.80 20.19 -15.04
N GLY A 36 28.03 20.59 -15.19
CA GLY A 36 28.42 21.81 -15.89
C GLY A 36 27.88 21.84 -17.34
N ARG A 37 27.43 23.01 -17.77
CA ARG A 37 26.94 23.27 -19.11
C ARG A 37 27.99 22.88 -20.17
N ALA A 38 27.69 21.86 -20.98
CA ALA A 38 28.41 21.58 -22.20
C ALA A 38 27.90 22.48 -23.33
N ALA A 39 28.81 23.16 -24.01
CA ALA A 39 28.53 24.04 -25.14
C ALA A 39 28.04 23.24 -26.36
N ALA A 40 26.99 23.73 -27.01
CA ALA A 40 26.43 23.14 -28.21
C ALA A 40 27.33 23.48 -29.44
N SER A 41 27.75 22.46 -30.19
CA SER A 41 28.37 22.61 -31.51
C SER A 41 27.30 22.52 -32.62
N PRO A 42 27.45 23.24 -33.76
CA PRO A 42 26.39 23.30 -34.77
C PRO A 42 26.34 22.06 -35.65
N VAL A 43 25.12 21.57 -35.86
CA VAL A 43 24.81 20.43 -36.73
C VAL A 43 24.83 20.88 -38.18
N ARG A 44 25.65 20.22 -39.02
CA ARG A 44 25.64 20.34 -40.48
C ARG A 44 24.41 19.62 -41.08
N SER A 45 23.75 20.34 -41.96
CA SER A 45 22.64 19.86 -42.81
C SER A 45 23.11 18.70 -43.71
N ALA A 46 22.40 17.56 -43.64
CA ALA A 46 22.57 16.42 -44.56
C ALA A 46 21.35 16.28 -45.47
N ARG A 47 21.64 16.08 -46.75
CA ARG A 47 20.74 16.00 -47.89
C ARG A 47 19.73 14.85 -47.77
N THR A 48 18.50 15.16 -48.20
CA THR A 48 17.42 14.23 -48.46
C THR A 48 17.79 13.24 -49.57
N VAL A 49 17.67 11.95 -49.29
CA VAL A 49 17.61 10.88 -50.28
C VAL A 49 16.21 10.27 -50.16
N ALA A 50 15.46 10.35 -51.25
CA ALA A 50 14.16 9.67 -51.35
C ALA A 50 14.36 8.17 -51.49
N SER A 51 13.72 7.38 -50.61
CA SER A 51 13.60 5.93 -50.75
C SER A 51 12.13 5.53 -50.83
N THR A 52 11.86 4.78 -51.82
CA THR A 52 10.60 4.14 -52.28
C THR A 52 9.94 3.33 -51.21
N GLY A 53 8.60 3.40 -51.20
CA GLY A 53 7.72 2.79 -50.20
C GLY A 53 7.86 1.27 -50.03
N VAL A 54 8.00 0.91 -48.79
CA VAL A 54 7.63 -0.39 -48.25
C VAL A 54 6.66 -0.12 -47.11
N THR A 55 5.40 -0.47 -47.28
CA THR A 55 4.39 -0.42 -46.25
C THR A 55 4.76 -1.45 -45.15
N ALA A 56 5.55 -1.06 -44.19
CA ALA A 56 5.73 -1.81 -42.95
C ALA A 56 4.43 -1.64 -42.15
N LYS A 57 3.65 -2.73 -42.01
CA LYS A 57 2.61 -2.85 -41.00
C LYS A 57 3.30 -2.61 -39.65
N THR A 58 3.16 -1.41 -39.08
CA THR A 58 3.54 -1.11 -37.72
C THR A 58 2.72 -2.00 -36.78
N ARG A 59 3.32 -3.10 -36.37
CA ARG A 59 2.88 -3.84 -35.20
C ARG A 59 3.00 -2.86 -34.04
N ALA A 60 1.85 -2.43 -33.47
CA ALA A 60 1.85 -1.62 -32.26
C ALA A 60 2.74 -2.34 -31.25
N ALA A 61 3.82 -1.70 -30.84
CA ALA A 61 4.61 -2.19 -29.71
C ALA A 61 3.63 -2.20 -28.53
N ALA A 62 3.39 -3.36 -27.94
CA ALA A 62 2.72 -3.42 -26.66
C ALA A 62 3.52 -2.49 -25.74
N SER A 63 2.87 -1.50 -25.13
CA SER A 63 3.51 -0.66 -24.13
C SER A 63 4.04 -1.60 -23.06
N ALA A 64 5.35 -1.54 -22.80
CA ALA A 64 5.90 -2.24 -21.65
C ALA A 64 5.14 -1.74 -20.42
N GLY A 65 4.68 -2.67 -19.55
CA GLY A 65 4.01 -2.34 -18.31
C GLY A 65 4.88 -1.45 -17.42
N LEU A 66 4.30 -0.90 -16.38
CA LEU A 66 5.03 -0.15 -15.36
C LEU A 66 5.96 -1.11 -14.59
N PRO A 67 7.19 -0.68 -14.23
CA PRO A 67 8.04 -1.52 -13.40
C PRO A 67 7.40 -1.69 -12.01
N VAL A 68 7.14 -2.95 -11.62
CA VAL A 68 6.69 -3.29 -10.26
C VAL A 68 7.91 -3.64 -9.43
N ASN A 69 8.12 -2.88 -8.36
CA ASN A 69 9.25 -3.08 -7.46
C ASN A 69 8.74 -3.54 -6.08
N TYR A 70 8.86 -4.83 -5.81
CA TYR A 70 8.45 -5.47 -4.55
C TYR A 70 9.47 -5.23 -3.42
N ASN A 71 9.99 -4.01 -3.30
CA ASN A 71 10.97 -3.66 -2.29
C ASN A 71 10.53 -2.41 -1.52
N PHE A 72 10.17 -2.59 -0.26
CA PHE A 72 9.72 -1.51 0.63
C PHE A 72 10.68 -0.31 0.67
N LEU A 73 12.00 -0.56 0.70
CA LEU A 73 12.98 0.54 0.74
C LEU A 73 12.95 1.44 -0.51
N ALA A 74 12.51 0.93 -1.65
CA ALA A 74 12.34 1.74 -2.84
C ALA A 74 11.15 2.70 -2.69
N GLY A 75 10.05 2.27 -2.07
CA GLY A 75 8.92 3.11 -1.69
C GLY A 75 9.32 4.20 -0.71
N VAL A 76 10.01 3.83 0.37
CA VAL A 76 10.55 4.79 1.36
C VAL A 76 11.46 5.83 0.69
N ALA A 77 12.35 5.42 -0.22
CA ALA A 77 13.21 6.36 -0.94
C ALA A 77 12.41 7.35 -1.81
N ALA A 78 11.33 6.90 -2.44
CA ALA A 78 10.43 7.77 -3.21
C ALA A 78 9.68 8.77 -2.29
N ALA A 79 9.18 8.31 -1.16
CA ALA A 79 8.51 9.13 -0.15
C ALA A 79 9.42 10.21 0.44
N LEU A 80 10.68 9.88 0.72
CA LEU A 80 11.69 10.83 1.20
C LEU A 80 11.96 11.95 0.18
N VAL A 81 11.86 11.66 -1.11
CA VAL A 81 12.02 12.69 -2.17
C VAL A 81 10.78 13.57 -2.26
N ASN A 82 9.58 12.98 -2.20
CA ASN A 82 8.31 13.71 -2.26
C ASN A 82 7.17 12.91 -1.58
N PRO A 83 6.86 13.19 -0.31
CA PRO A 83 5.80 12.49 0.43
C PRO A 83 4.39 12.66 -0.16
N SER A 84 4.22 13.60 -1.06
CA SER A 84 2.94 13.85 -1.75
C SER A 84 2.90 13.26 -3.16
N ALA A 85 3.95 12.53 -3.56
CA ALA A 85 3.97 11.88 -4.87
C ALA A 85 2.92 10.77 -4.93
N SER A 86 2.19 10.72 -6.03
CA SER A 86 1.34 9.55 -6.31
C SER A 86 2.21 8.32 -6.56
N PRO A 87 1.84 7.14 -6.07
CA PRO A 87 2.52 5.91 -6.44
C PRO A 87 2.44 5.68 -7.97
N PRO A 88 3.38 4.94 -8.57
CA PRO A 88 3.46 4.78 -10.01
C PRO A 88 2.13 4.34 -10.64
N GLY A 89 1.65 5.10 -11.61
CA GLY A 89 0.41 4.83 -12.34
C GLY A 89 -0.89 5.28 -11.66
N ALA A 90 -0.87 5.63 -10.37
CA ALA A 90 -2.06 6.14 -9.67
C ALA A 90 -2.41 7.58 -10.08
N ASN A 91 -3.65 7.95 -9.74
CA ASN A 91 -4.19 9.32 -9.89
C ASN A 91 -4.24 9.84 -11.33
N ASN A 92 -4.42 8.94 -12.29
CA ASN A 92 -4.83 9.35 -13.62
C ASN A 92 -6.33 9.68 -13.63
N TRP A 93 -6.68 10.93 -13.38
CA TRP A 93 -8.07 11.40 -13.27
C TRP A 93 -8.85 11.33 -14.60
N SER A 94 -8.19 11.07 -15.71
CA SER A 94 -8.83 10.80 -17.00
C SER A 94 -9.13 9.32 -17.23
N CYS A 95 -8.68 8.43 -16.35
CA CYS A 95 -8.90 6.99 -16.43
C CYS A 95 -10.40 6.67 -16.38
N LYS A 96 -10.83 5.79 -17.27
CA LYS A 96 -12.21 5.25 -17.27
C LYS A 96 -12.14 3.75 -17.04
N PRO A 97 -12.82 3.25 -16.00
CA PRO A 97 -12.90 1.82 -15.75
C PRO A 97 -13.40 1.04 -16.97
N SER A 98 -12.82 -0.12 -17.21
CA SER A 98 -13.22 -1.02 -18.28
C SER A 98 -14.43 -1.87 -17.88
N THR A 99 -15.02 -2.58 -18.83
CA THR A 99 -16.07 -3.57 -18.51
C THR A 99 -15.53 -4.77 -17.75
N ALA A 100 -14.25 -5.10 -17.91
CA ALA A 100 -13.59 -6.16 -17.15
C ALA A 100 -13.33 -5.74 -15.70
N HIS A 101 -12.95 -4.48 -15.47
CA HIS A 101 -12.69 -3.91 -14.15
C HIS A 101 -13.53 -2.63 -13.98
N PRO A 102 -14.84 -2.78 -13.67
CA PRO A 102 -15.78 -1.65 -13.64
C PRO A 102 -15.63 -0.74 -12.42
N TYR A 103 -14.88 -1.16 -11.43
CA TYR A 103 -14.67 -0.42 -10.18
C TYR A 103 -13.24 0.09 -10.10
N PRO A 104 -13.01 1.41 -9.97
CA PRO A 104 -11.67 1.94 -9.70
C PRO A 104 -11.21 1.53 -8.31
N VAL A 105 -9.92 1.29 -8.15
CA VAL A 105 -9.30 0.94 -6.86
C VAL A 105 -8.83 2.20 -6.16
N VAL A 106 -9.19 2.36 -4.88
CA VAL A 106 -8.69 3.39 -3.98
C VAL A 106 -7.77 2.75 -2.96
N LEU A 107 -6.53 3.21 -2.89
CA LEU A 107 -5.49 2.76 -1.98
C LEU A 107 -5.50 3.60 -0.70
N VAL A 108 -5.42 2.94 0.47
CA VAL A 108 -5.61 3.58 1.78
C VAL A 108 -4.43 3.24 2.69
N ASN A 109 -3.62 4.26 3.03
CA ASN A 109 -2.37 4.12 3.79
C ASN A 109 -2.58 3.68 5.25
N GLY A 110 -1.57 3.05 5.80
CA GLY A 110 -1.46 2.67 7.21
C GLY A 110 -1.05 3.80 8.15
N THR A 111 -0.74 3.46 9.40
CA THR A 111 -0.22 4.38 10.42
C THR A 111 1.27 4.64 10.19
N GLY A 112 1.65 5.90 10.07
CA GLY A 112 3.04 6.30 9.81
C GLY A 112 3.49 6.13 8.36
N GLU A 113 2.62 5.70 7.47
CA GLU A 113 2.84 5.38 6.08
C GLU A 113 2.20 6.46 5.19
N ASP A 114 2.83 6.82 4.08
CA ASP A 114 2.21 7.64 3.05
C ASP A 114 1.82 6.83 1.79
N MET A 115 1.15 7.46 0.83
CA MET A 115 0.72 6.75 -0.38
C MET A 115 1.88 6.33 -1.28
N ALA A 116 3.04 6.99 -1.18
CA ALA A 116 4.18 6.72 -2.04
C ALA A 116 4.99 5.50 -1.57
N ASP A 117 5.16 5.35 -0.25
CA ASP A 117 5.85 4.20 0.34
C ASP A 117 4.95 2.97 0.44
N GLY A 118 3.70 3.12 0.87
CA GLY A 118 2.81 2.00 1.11
C GLY A 118 2.30 1.30 -0.16
N PHE A 119 2.40 1.92 -1.33
CA PHE A 119 1.81 1.37 -2.55
C PHE A 119 2.73 1.41 -3.78
N SER A 120 4.04 1.42 -3.54
CA SER A 120 5.05 1.48 -4.60
C SER A 120 5.02 0.26 -5.53
N ALA A 121 4.65 -0.91 -5.02
CA ALA A 121 4.48 -2.16 -5.77
C ALA A 121 3.01 -2.37 -6.22
N LEU A 122 2.04 -2.19 -5.32
CA LEU A 122 0.65 -2.52 -5.60
C LEU A 122 0.04 -1.64 -6.70
N SER A 123 0.34 -0.33 -6.69
CA SER A 123 -0.24 0.60 -7.67
C SER A 123 0.12 0.24 -9.12
N PRO A 124 1.41 0.10 -9.49
CA PRO A 124 1.77 -0.30 -10.86
C PRO A 124 1.26 -1.70 -11.21
N LEU A 125 1.24 -2.65 -10.27
CA LEU A 125 0.70 -3.98 -10.49
C LEU A 125 -0.80 -3.92 -10.87
N LEU A 126 -1.60 -3.14 -10.18
CA LEU A 126 -3.01 -2.95 -10.49
C LEU A 126 -3.22 -2.26 -11.85
N VAL A 127 -2.44 -1.21 -12.14
CA VAL A 127 -2.52 -0.50 -13.43
C VAL A 127 -2.18 -1.43 -14.60
N ASP A 128 -1.15 -2.26 -14.47
CA ASP A 128 -0.75 -3.23 -15.49
C ASP A 128 -1.79 -4.34 -15.69
N ASN A 129 -2.62 -4.59 -14.67
CA ASN A 129 -3.78 -5.47 -14.75
C ASN A 129 -5.06 -4.75 -15.20
N GLY A 130 -4.98 -3.49 -15.64
CA GLY A 130 -6.06 -2.76 -16.28
C GLY A 130 -7.02 -2.03 -15.34
N TYR A 131 -6.68 -1.87 -14.07
CA TYR A 131 -7.46 -1.07 -13.12
C TYR A 131 -7.17 0.42 -13.23
N CYS A 132 -8.18 1.25 -12.99
CA CYS A 132 -7.99 2.66 -12.65
C CYS A 132 -7.63 2.76 -11.16
N VAL A 133 -6.45 3.28 -10.84
CA VAL A 133 -5.93 3.34 -9.47
C VAL A 133 -5.87 4.77 -8.97
N PHE A 134 -6.34 4.99 -7.75
CA PHE A 134 -6.32 6.27 -7.05
C PHE A 134 -5.75 6.10 -5.65
N ALA A 135 -4.98 7.07 -5.19
CA ALA A 135 -4.39 7.08 -3.87
C ALA A 135 -4.39 8.50 -3.30
N ALA A 136 -4.53 8.62 -2.00
CA ALA A 136 -4.36 9.87 -1.27
C ALA A 136 -3.76 9.59 0.10
N ASN A 137 -3.13 10.59 0.69
CA ASN A 137 -2.68 10.55 2.07
C ASN A 137 -3.85 10.85 3.01
N PHE A 138 -4.14 9.92 3.92
CA PHE A 138 -5.20 10.06 4.92
C PHE A 138 -4.60 10.17 6.33
N GLY A 139 -5.24 10.95 7.20
CA GLY A 139 -4.91 11.02 8.62
C GLY A 139 -3.60 11.72 8.95
N GLY A 140 -3.14 12.62 8.11
CA GLY A 140 -1.95 13.43 8.34
C GLY A 140 -2.06 14.83 7.75
N SER A 141 -1.00 15.62 7.86
CA SER A 141 -0.88 16.94 7.23
C SER A 141 -0.26 16.83 5.83
N PRO A 142 -0.69 17.65 4.86
CA PRO A 142 -0.09 17.66 3.52
C PRO A 142 1.43 17.86 3.56
N GLY A 143 2.18 17.04 2.83
CA GLY A 143 3.64 17.12 2.75
C GLY A 143 4.40 16.48 3.91
N ASN A 144 3.73 15.95 4.93
CA ASN A 144 4.38 15.12 5.94
C ASN A 144 4.61 13.71 5.43
N LEU A 145 5.76 13.13 5.79
CA LEU A 145 6.04 11.69 5.60
C LEU A 145 5.11 10.80 6.41
N LEU A 146 4.80 11.24 7.65
CA LEU A 146 3.95 10.48 8.55
C LEU A 146 2.48 10.82 8.30
N GLN A 147 1.79 9.90 7.69
CA GLN A 147 0.35 9.94 7.52
C GLN A 147 -0.31 8.90 8.45
N GLY A 148 -1.63 8.85 8.51
CA GLY A 148 -2.34 7.88 9.33
C GLY A 148 -2.18 8.07 10.85
N THR A 149 -1.67 9.21 11.33
CA THR A 149 -1.42 9.47 12.75
C THR A 149 -2.54 10.25 13.45
N GLY A 150 -3.39 10.93 12.69
CA GLY A 150 -4.51 11.70 13.20
C GLY A 150 -5.75 10.86 13.52
N ASP A 151 -6.82 11.52 14.01
CA ASP A 151 -8.09 10.89 14.35
C ASP A 151 -8.65 10.03 13.21
N ILE A 152 -8.93 8.75 13.48
CA ILE A 152 -9.39 7.77 12.48
C ILE A 152 -10.78 8.12 11.94
N THR A 153 -11.64 8.75 12.74
CA THR A 153 -12.96 9.17 12.27
C THR A 153 -12.87 10.30 11.24
N ARG A 154 -11.92 11.22 11.43
CA ARG A 154 -11.61 12.27 10.44
C ARG A 154 -10.99 11.67 9.18
N SER A 155 -10.09 10.69 9.33
CA SER A 155 -9.50 9.97 8.20
C SER A 155 -10.57 9.24 7.38
N ALA A 156 -11.56 8.63 8.03
CA ALA A 156 -12.72 8.02 7.35
C ALA A 156 -13.57 9.05 6.60
N ALA A 157 -13.71 10.28 7.12
CA ALA A 157 -14.42 11.37 6.43
C ALA A 157 -13.61 11.89 5.23
N GLN A 158 -12.27 11.95 5.32
CA GLN A 158 -11.40 12.27 4.19
C GLN A 158 -11.56 11.20 3.09
N LEU A 159 -11.55 9.90 3.44
CA LEU A 159 -11.78 8.79 2.51
C LEU A 159 -13.16 8.92 1.84
N SER A 160 -14.23 9.23 2.58
CA SER A 160 -15.57 9.44 2.03
C SER A 160 -15.60 10.55 0.97
N SER A 161 -14.89 11.64 1.22
CA SER A 161 -14.76 12.77 0.29
C SER A 161 -13.96 12.36 -0.95
N PHE A 162 -12.83 11.65 -0.77
CA PHE A 162 -11.97 11.19 -1.85
C PHE A 162 -12.68 10.16 -2.75
N VAL A 163 -13.37 9.17 -2.17
CA VAL A 163 -14.20 8.22 -2.93
C VAL A 163 -15.26 8.94 -3.77
N SER A 164 -15.88 9.98 -3.23
CA SER A 164 -16.87 10.76 -3.98
C SER A 164 -16.26 11.49 -5.18
N GLN A 165 -15.02 11.99 -5.06
CA GLN A 165 -14.26 12.58 -6.17
C GLN A 165 -13.90 11.53 -7.23
N VAL A 166 -13.43 10.35 -6.81
CA VAL A 166 -13.09 9.24 -7.73
C VAL A 166 -14.31 8.79 -8.52
N LEU A 167 -15.46 8.59 -7.86
CA LEU A 167 -16.71 8.23 -8.52
C LEU A 167 -17.16 9.29 -9.53
N ALA A 168 -17.08 10.58 -9.16
CA ALA A 168 -17.41 11.68 -10.06
C ALA A 168 -16.48 11.75 -11.30
N ALA A 169 -15.18 11.54 -11.11
CA ALA A 169 -14.21 11.58 -12.19
C ALA A 169 -14.33 10.38 -13.14
N THR A 170 -14.54 9.18 -12.59
CA THR A 170 -14.56 7.94 -13.36
C THR A 170 -15.92 7.63 -13.98
N GLY A 171 -17.00 8.06 -13.33
CA GLY A 171 -18.38 7.70 -13.67
C GLY A 171 -18.77 6.30 -13.15
N ALA A 172 -17.91 5.65 -12.35
CA ALA A 172 -18.19 4.35 -11.76
C ALA A 172 -19.30 4.45 -10.70
N ALA A 173 -20.06 3.36 -10.52
CA ALA A 173 -21.09 3.28 -9.49
C ALA A 173 -20.53 3.01 -8.10
N ARG A 174 -19.41 2.29 -8.03
CA ARG A 174 -18.71 1.89 -6.80
C ARG A 174 -17.19 1.95 -7.01
N VAL A 175 -16.46 1.85 -5.92
CA VAL A 175 -15.01 1.65 -5.89
C VAL A 175 -14.67 0.35 -5.19
N ASP A 176 -13.48 -0.17 -5.43
CA ASP A 176 -12.82 -1.13 -4.55
C ASP A 176 -11.84 -0.38 -3.65
N LEU A 177 -11.71 -0.82 -2.40
CA LEU A 177 -10.77 -0.28 -1.43
C LEU A 177 -9.72 -1.33 -1.11
N VAL A 178 -8.45 -0.96 -1.17
CA VAL A 178 -7.34 -1.78 -0.71
C VAL A 178 -6.51 -0.95 0.26
N GLY A 179 -6.28 -1.47 1.46
CA GLY A 179 -5.53 -0.75 2.47
C GLY A 179 -4.62 -1.65 3.29
N HIS A 180 -3.53 -1.05 3.79
CA HIS A 180 -2.58 -1.70 4.67
C HIS A 180 -2.82 -1.28 6.12
N SER A 181 -2.70 -2.21 7.07
CA SER A 181 -2.75 -1.91 8.51
C SER A 181 -4.01 -1.11 8.90
N GLN A 182 -3.87 0.07 9.49
CA GLN A 182 -4.99 1.01 9.73
C GLN A 182 -5.83 1.26 8.47
N GLY A 183 -5.18 1.34 7.29
CA GLY A 183 -5.86 1.56 6.02
C GLY A 183 -6.77 0.40 5.58
N GLY A 184 -6.54 -0.80 6.10
CA GLY A 184 -7.46 -1.94 5.94
C GLY A 184 -8.61 -1.93 6.95
N MET A 185 -8.46 -1.29 8.09
CA MET A 185 -9.45 -1.20 9.16
C MET A 185 -10.32 0.07 9.07
N MET A 186 -9.71 1.26 8.88
CA MET A 186 -10.38 2.56 8.88
C MET A 186 -11.55 2.63 7.87
N PRO A 187 -11.47 2.04 6.67
CA PRO A 187 -12.60 2.01 5.75
C PRO A 187 -13.87 1.39 6.32
N ARG A 188 -13.78 0.48 7.30
CA ARG A 188 -14.98 -0.05 7.97
C ARG A 188 -15.77 1.05 8.70
N SER A 189 -15.08 2.06 9.24
CA SER A 189 -15.74 3.25 9.81
C SER A 189 -16.49 4.04 8.73
N TYR A 190 -15.89 4.24 7.55
CA TYR A 190 -16.56 4.85 6.41
C TYR A 190 -17.79 4.04 5.95
N LEU A 191 -17.63 2.72 5.80
CA LEU A 191 -18.72 1.82 5.38
C LEU A 191 -19.90 1.88 6.37
N LYS A 192 -19.61 1.87 7.66
CA LYS A 192 -20.58 1.66 8.73
C LYS A 192 -21.30 2.96 9.13
N PHE A 193 -20.58 4.08 9.17
CA PHE A 193 -21.08 5.32 9.76
C PHE A 193 -21.25 6.48 8.77
N LEU A 194 -20.64 6.40 7.58
CA LEU A 194 -20.61 7.51 6.62
C LEU A 194 -21.27 7.15 5.27
N GLY A 195 -22.07 6.08 5.24
CA GLY A 195 -22.81 5.67 4.05
C GLY A 195 -21.97 5.03 2.93
N GLY A 196 -20.76 4.58 3.24
CA GLY A 196 -19.85 3.97 2.28
C GLY A 196 -20.33 2.64 1.70
N ALA A 197 -21.17 1.90 2.43
CA ALA A 197 -21.64 0.57 2.04
C ALA A 197 -22.26 0.51 0.63
N SER A 198 -22.95 1.57 0.20
CA SER A 198 -23.54 1.65 -1.15
C SER A 198 -22.54 2.04 -2.25
N LYS A 199 -21.36 2.56 -1.88
CA LYS A 199 -20.33 3.10 -2.79
C LYS A 199 -19.11 2.19 -2.93
N VAL A 200 -19.01 1.13 -2.13
CA VAL A 200 -17.87 0.20 -2.13
C VAL A 200 -18.35 -1.19 -2.58
N GLN A 201 -17.59 -1.80 -3.47
CA GLN A 201 -17.81 -3.18 -3.92
C GLN A 201 -17.01 -4.16 -3.09
N THR A 202 -15.71 -3.92 -2.92
CA THR A 202 -14.79 -4.81 -2.19
C THR A 202 -13.94 -3.98 -1.25
N LEU A 203 -13.68 -4.50 -0.04
CA LEU A 203 -12.64 -4.02 0.88
C LEU A 203 -11.62 -5.13 1.07
N VAL A 204 -10.37 -4.88 0.68
CA VAL A 204 -9.23 -5.75 0.92
C VAL A 204 -8.31 -5.10 1.95
N GLY A 205 -8.04 -5.80 3.04
CA GLY A 205 -7.09 -5.37 4.07
C GLY A 205 -5.85 -6.26 4.07
N LEU A 206 -4.67 -5.65 3.92
CA LEU A 206 -3.36 -6.25 4.15
C LEU A 206 -2.98 -6.01 5.61
N ALA A 207 -2.83 -7.05 6.41
CA ALA A 207 -2.54 -6.99 7.86
C ALA A 207 -3.38 -5.94 8.62
N PRO A 208 -4.73 -5.91 8.45
CA PRO A 208 -5.55 -4.83 8.98
C PRO A 208 -5.73 -4.91 10.50
N SER A 209 -5.65 -3.78 11.19
CA SER A 209 -5.88 -3.69 12.65
C SER A 209 -7.37 -3.75 13.04
N ASN A 210 -8.13 -4.72 12.50
CA ASN A 210 -9.60 -4.79 12.57
C ASN A 210 -10.17 -4.85 13.98
N HIS A 211 -9.49 -5.48 14.93
CA HIS A 211 -9.87 -5.52 16.34
C HIS A 211 -8.82 -4.83 17.23
N GLY A 212 -8.00 -3.97 16.61
CA GLY A 212 -6.93 -3.27 17.27
C GLY A 212 -5.69 -4.13 17.50
N THR A 213 -4.74 -3.58 18.24
CA THR A 213 -3.50 -4.24 18.60
C THR A 213 -3.16 -4.00 20.07
N THR A 214 -2.08 -4.65 20.53
CA THR A 214 -1.54 -4.47 21.90
C THR A 214 -0.64 -3.24 21.98
N LEU A 215 -0.34 -2.78 23.21
CA LEU A 215 0.65 -1.72 23.43
C LEU A 215 2.05 -2.14 22.95
N ASP A 216 2.40 -3.42 23.09
CA ASP A 216 3.67 -3.96 22.60
C ASP A 216 3.75 -3.92 21.08
N GLY A 217 2.63 -4.19 20.38
CA GLY A 217 2.55 -4.06 18.92
C GLY A 217 2.76 -2.62 18.44
N LEU A 218 2.16 -1.64 19.13
CA LEU A 218 2.40 -0.22 18.80
C LEU A 218 3.84 0.21 19.08
N ALA A 219 4.44 -0.27 20.17
CA ALA A 219 5.84 0.00 20.47
C ALA A 219 6.78 -0.65 19.43
N THR A 220 6.41 -1.81 18.88
CA THR A 220 7.12 -2.48 17.79
C THR A 220 7.02 -1.64 16.49
N LEU A 221 5.85 -1.15 16.14
CA LEU A 221 5.66 -0.25 14.99
C LEU A 221 6.57 0.99 15.10
N GLU A 222 6.56 1.65 16.26
CA GLU A 222 7.43 2.82 16.50
C GLU A 222 8.92 2.47 16.32
N ALA A 223 9.36 1.34 16.88
CA ALA A 223 10.75 0.91 16.80
C ALA A 223 11.16 0.57 15.35
N GLU A 224 10.31 -0.04 14.56
CA GLU A 224 10.58 -0.38 13.16
C GLU A 224 10.63 0.86 12.26
N LEU A 225 9.66 1.74 12.38
CA LEU A 225 9.69 3.01 11.66
C LEU A 225 10.95 3.83 12.01
N ALA A 226 11.40 3.80 13.26
CA ALA A 226 12.63 4.48 13.68
C ALA A 226 13.91 3.89 13.06
N THR A 227 13.89 2.63 12.59
CA THR A 227 15.05 2.03 11.89
C THR A 227 15.19 2.55 10.46
N VAL A 228 14.07 2.82 9.78
CA VAL A 228 14.06 3.35 8.40
C VAL A 228 14.05 4.87 8.35
N LEU A 229 13.50 5.53 9.36
CA LEU A 229 13.38 6.99 9.51
C LEU A 229 13.92 7.44 10.88
N PRO A 230 15.23 7.58 11.07
CA PRO A 230 15.80 8.03 12.34
C PRO A 230 15.23 9.38 12.80
N GLY A 231 14.79 9.45 14.06
CA GLY A 231 14.18 10.65 14.65
C GLY A 231 12.64 10.66 14.65
N ILE A 232 12.00 9.64 14.08
CA ILE A 232 10.54 9.52 13.98
C ILE A 232 9.85 9.25 15.32
N SER A 233 10.57 8.59 16.27
CA SER A 233 10.02 8.17 17.56
C SER A 233 9.44 9.34 18.37
N SER A 234 10.05 10.52 18.28
CA SER A 234 9.53 11.70 18.98
C SER A 234 8.25 12.27 18.35
N ALA A 235 8.00 11.98 17.07
CA ALA A 235 6.82 12.44 16.36
C ALA A 235 5.62 11.50 16.52
N LEU A 236 5.85 10.19 16.68
CA LEU A 236 4.81 9.19 16.90
C LEU A 236 4.34 9.12 18.35
N GLY A 237 5.27 9.17 19.31
CA GLY A 237 5.00 8.83 20.71
C GLY A 237 3.98 9.72 21.43
N SER A 238 3.86 11.01 21.11
CA SER A 238 2.96 11.94 21.81
C SER A 238 1.86 12.56 20.97
N ALA A 239 1.90 12.39 19.66
CA ALA A 239 1.00 13.04 18.71
C ALA A 239 0.17 12.06 17.85
N CYS A 240 0.31 10.74 18.04
CA CYS A 240 -0.43 9.74 17.28
C CYS A 240 -1.78 9.43 17.93
N GLU A 241 -2.80 10.20 17.59
CA GLU A 241 -4.18 9.96 18.04
C GLU A 241 -4.70 8.61 17.53
N ALA A 242 -4.39 8.27 16.28
CA ALA A 242 -4.73 7.00 15.67
C ALA A 242 -4.11 5.80 16.40
N CYS A 243 -2.88 5.93 16.93
CA CYS A 243 -2.25 4.87 17.71
C CYS A 243 -3.07 4.53 18.96
N ALA A 244 -3.49 5.55 19.71
CA ALA A 244 -4.34 5.36 20.89
C ALA A 244 -5.71 4.74 20.52
N GLN A 245 -6.28 5.12 19.39
CA GLN A 245 -7.54 4.58 18.90
C GLN A 245 -7.43 3.14 18.44
N GLN A 246 -6.28 2.68 17.98
CA GLN A 246 -6.02 1.29 17.57
C GLN A 246 -5.70 0.33 18.71
N ILE A 247 -5.58 0.80 19.94
CA ILE A 247 -5.43 -0.09 21.10
C ILE A 247 -6.70 -0.95 21.23
N ALA A 248 -6.50 -2.26 21.36
CA ALA A 248 -7.60 -3.20 21.57
C ALA A 248 -8.43 -2.81 22.81
N GLY A 249 -9.76 -2.72 22.64
CA GLY A 249 -10.66 -2.28 23.69
C GLY A 249 -10.79 -0.75 23.85
N SER A 250 -10.11 0.05 23.04
CA SER A 250 -10.36 1.49 22.99
C SER A 250 -11.81 1.82 22.67
N SER A 251 -12.27 3.01 22.99
CA SER A 251 -13.63 3.45 22.67
C SER A 251 -13.91 3.42 21.16
N PHE A 252 -12.91 3.76 20.33
CA PHE A 252 -13.01 3.69 18.89
C PHE A 252 -13.18 2.23 18.42
N MET A 253 -12.32 1.29 18.84
CA MET A 253 -12.40 -0.12 18.47
C MET A 253 -13.72 -0.76 18.96
N THR A 254 -14.14 -0.44 20.17
CA THR A 254 -15.42 -0.90 20.73
C THR A 254 -16.60 -0.43 19.89
N THR A 255 -16.62 0.85 19.50
CA THR A 255 -17.67 1.44 18.66
C THR A 255 -17.65 0.84 17.24
N LEU A 256 -16.47 0.71 16.64
CA LEU A 256 -16.32 0.16 15.29
C LEU A 256 -16.83 -1.28 15.20
N ASN A 257 -16.53 -2.11 16.21
CA ASN A 257 -16.89 -3.54 16.22
C ASN A 257 -18.28 -3.82 16.82
N ALA A 258 -18.93 -2.82 17.43
CA ALA A 258 -20.28 -2.97 17.96
C ALA A 258 -21.29 -3.35 16.85
N GLY A 259 -22.09 -4.41 17.09
CA GLY A 259 -23.09 -4.89 16.14
C GLY A 259 -22.53 -5.73 14.97
N GLY A 260 -21.26 -6.14 15.03
CA GLY A 260 -20.59 -7.01 14.07
C GLY A 260 -19.55 -6.30 13.20
N ASP A 261 -18.73 -7.09 12.52
CA ASP A 261 -17.54 -6.61 11.81
C ASP A 261 -17.85 -6.01 10.44
N THR A 262 -18.96 -6.44 9.81
CA THR A 262 -19.30 -6.12 8.43
C THR A 262 -20.65 -5.42 8.32
N VAL A 263 -20.87 -4.75 7.21
CA VAL A 263 -22.17 -4.23 6.79
C VAL A 263 -22.62 -4.90 5.50
N PRO A 264 -23.92 -5.01 5.23
CA PRO A 264 -24.43 -5.54 3.96
C PRO A 264 -23.95 -4.72 2.75
N GLY A 265 -23.62 -5.41 1.67
CA GLY A 265 -23.26 -4.82 0.38
C GLY A 265 -21.83 -5.19 -0.05
N PRO A 266 -20.79 -4.68 0.59
CA PRO A 266 -19.41 -5.00 0.23
C PRO A 266 -19.01 -6.46 0.49
N SER A 267 -18.03 -6.96 -0.30
CA SER A 267 -17.22 -8.12 0.03
C SER A 267 -16.00 -7.68 0.85
N TYR A 268 -15.51 -8.57 1.71
CA TYR A 268 -14.36 -8.30 2.60
C TYR A 268 -13.31 -9.40 2.43
N THR A 269 -12.08 -9.01 2.19
CA THR A 269 -10.94 -9.94 2.19
C THR A 269 -9.88 -9.41 3.14
N VAL A 270 -9.44 -10.26 4.06
CA VAL A 270 -8.30 -10.02 4.94
C VAL A 270 -7.17 -10.94 4.51
N ILE A 271 -6.02 -10.35 4.23
CA ILE A 271 -4.77 -11.06 3.91
C ILE A 271 -3.80 -10.76 5.05
N GLU A 272 -3.35 -11.82 5.74
CA GLU A 272 -2.64 -11.70 7.00
C GLU A 272 -1.45 -12.65 7.06
N THR A 273 -0.41 -12.28 7.79
CA THR A 273 0.78 -13.10 8.03
C THR A 273 0.81 -13.60 9.49
N ARG A 274 1.24 -14.86 9.69
CA ARG A 274 1.49 -15.36 11.06
C ARG A 274 2.65 -14.66 11.76
N ASN A 275 3.47 -13.97 11.00
CA ASN A 275 4.65 -13.27 11.50
C ASN A 275 4.36 -11.81 11.86
N ASP A 276 3.08 -11.40 11.86
CA ASP A 276 2.68 -10.06 12.26
C ASP A 276 3.03 -9.82 13.73
N GLU A 277 3.85 -8.83 13.97
CA GLU A 277 4.35 -8.43 15.29
C GLU A 277 3.77 -7.09 15.73
N ILE A 278 3.02 -6.44 14.85
CA ILE A 278 2.38 -5.16 15.10
C ILE A 278 0.89 -5.37 15.41
N VAL A 279 0.15 -6.03 14.53
CA VAL A 279 -1.25 -6.41 14.81
C VAL A 279 -1.26 -7.74 15.56
N THR A 280 -1.17 -7.66 16.88
CA THR A 280 -0.99 -8.82 17.76
C THR A 280 -2.19 -9.06 18.68
N PRO A 281 -2.64 -10.34 18.80
CA PRO A 281 -2.23 -11.50 17.99
C PRO A 281 -2.69 -11.34 16.53
N TYR A 282 -1.97 -11.92 15.56
CA TYR A 282 -2.30 -11.77 14.13
C TYR A 282 -3.77 -12.09 13.78
N ALA A 283 -4.39 -13.00 14.53
CA ALA A 283 -5.80 -13.35 14.36
C ALA A 283 -6.76 -12.20 14.70
N SER A 284 -6.31 -11.13 15.36
CA SER A 284 -7.12 -9.93 15.60
C SER A 284 -7.42 -9.13 14.33
N ALA A 285 -6.70 -9.42 13.25
CA ALA A 285 -6.99 -8.89 11.92
C ALA A 285 -8.25 -9.50 11.28
N PHE A 286 -8.64 -10.72 11.65
CA PHE A 286 -9.71 -11.45 10.97
C PHE A 286 -11.08 -10.85 11.25
N LEU A 287 -11.92 -10.85 10.21
CA LEU A 287 -13.32 -10.44 10.30
C LEU A 287 -14.25 -11.65 10.39
N SER A 288 -15.41 -11.44 10.97
CA SER A 288 -16.51 -12.39 11.01
C SER A 288 -17.74 -11.78 10.33
N GLY A 289 -18.50 -12.60 9.61
CA GLY A 289 -19.73 -12.15 8.97
C GLY A 289 -19.92 -12.68 7.55
N PRO A 290 -21.00 -12.31 6.90
CA PRO A 290 -21.23 -12.65 5.50
C PRO A 290 -20.25 -11.96 4.58
N ASN A 291 -19.93 -12.61 3.46
CA ASN A 291 -19.01 -12.09 2.42
C ASN A 291 -17.60 -11.79 2.93
N VAL A 292 -17.12 -12.51 3.95
CA VAL A 292 -15.76 -12.39 4.49
C VAL A 292 -14.90 -13.57 4.02
N THR A 293 -13.70 -13.26 3.55
CA THR A 293 -12.63 -14.21 3.28
C THR A 293 -11.40 -13.80 4.08
N ASN A 294 -10.94 -14.67 4.99
CA ASN A 294 -9.70 -14.47 5.74
C ASN A 294 -8.63 -15.41 5.19
N ILE A 295 -7.50 -14.87 4.79
CA ILE A 295 -6.38 -15.59 4.18
C ILE A 295 -5.15 -15.42 5.06
N VAL A 296 -4.49 -16.54 5.38
CA VAL A 296 -3.16 -16.54 6.02
C VAL A 296 -2.13 -16.89 4.97
N LEU A 297 -1.17 -16.00 4.72
CA LEU A 297 -0.16 -16.13 3.66
C LEU A 297 0.57 -17.47 3.71
N GLN A 298 1.00 -17.91 4.89
CA GLN A 298 1.74 -19.17 5.06
C GLN A 298 0.88 -20.44 4.84
N ASN A 299 -0.44 -20.29 4.69
CA ASN A 299 -1.30 -21.39 4.21
C ASN A 299 -1.31 -21.47 2.68
N VAL A 300 -1.04 -20.35 1.99
CA VAL A 300 -0.92 -20.25 0.53
C VAL A 300 0.50 -20.55 0.09
N CYS A 301 1.47 -19.92 0.73
CA CYS A 301 2.89 -20.10 0.47
C CYS A 301 3.67 -20.33 1.77
N PRO A 302 4.05 -21.58 2.11
CA PRO A 302 4.82 -21.86 3.32
C PRO A 302 6.24 -21.28 3.33
N LEU A 303 6.74 -20.81 2.18
CA LEU A 303 8.06 -20.18 2.05
C LEU A 303 8.05 -18.70 2.42
N ASP A 304 6.87 -18.12 2.50
CA ASP A 304 6.67 -16.72 2.82
C ASP A 304 6.99 -16.44 4.29
N GLN A 305 7.90 -15.49 4.52
CA GLN A 305 8.34 -15.06 5.85
C GLN A 305 8.05 -13.57 6.07
N THR A 306 7.18 -12.98 5.25
CA THR A 306 6.80 -11.57 5.38
C THR A 306 6.27 -11.25 6.77
N ASP A 307 6.46 -10.03 7.21
CA ASP A 307 5.94 -9.47 8.45
C ASP A 307 4.90 -8.37 8.17
N HIS A 308 4.52 -7.60 9.18
CA HIS A 308 3.53 -6.55 9.06
C HIS A 308 3.90 -5.48 8.03
N ILE A 309 5.16 -5.05 8.01
CA ILE A 309 5.64 -4.01 7.09
C ILE A 309 5.79 -4.57 5.68
N GLY A 310 6.45 -5.72 5.55
CA GLY A 310 6.75 -6.34 4.25
C GLY A 310 5.54 -6.76 3.44
N ILE A 311 4.37 -7.00 4.06
CA ILE A 311 3.17 -7.50 3.39
C ILE A 311 2.64 -6.54 2.32
N ALA A 312 2.90 -5.24 2.44
CA ALA A 312 2.48 -4.22 1.47
C ALA A 312 3.26 -4.29 0.15
N ASP A 313 4.45 -4.91 0.15
CA ASP A 313 5.32 -5.11 -1.01
C ASP A 313 5.58 -6.61 -1.29
N ASP A 314 4.74 -7.48 -0.77
CA ASP A 314 4.84 -8.92 -0.87
C ASP A 314 4.16 -9.43 -2.15
N THR A 315 4.91 -10.08 -3.02
CA THR A 315 4.39 -10.59 -4.30
C THR A 315 3.26 -11.61 -4.11
N VAL A 316 3.29 -12.45 -3.05
CA VAL A 316 2.23 -13.43 -2.74
C VAL A 316 0.96 -12.69 -2.32
N ALA A 317 1.08 -11.76 -1.38
CA ALA A 317 -0.04 -10.96 -0.87
C ALA A 317 -0.68 -10.10 -1.98
N LEU A 318 0.13 -9.43 -2.81
CA LEU A 318 -0.38 -8.56 -3.86
C LEU A 318 -1.09 -9.32 -4.99
N HIS A 319 -0.69 -10.56 -5.31
CA HIS A 319 -1.45 -11.41 -6.22
C HIS A 319 -2.76 -11.92 -5.59
N LEU A 320 -2.81 -12.12 -4.28
CA LEU A 320 -4.06 -12.39 -3.58
C LEU A 320 -5.00 -11.17 -3.60
N VAL A 321 -4.47 -9.94 -3.57
CA VAL A 321 -5.27 -8.72 -3.78
C VAL A 321 -5.92 -8.75 -5.16
N LEU A 322 -5.18 -9.06 -6.25
CA LEU A 322 -5.76 -9.18 -7.60
C LEU A 322 -6.91 -10.19 -7.61
N ASN A 323 -6.73 -11.35 -6.98
CA ASN A 323 -7.75 -12.40 -6.93
C ASN A 323 -8.97 -12.00 -6.07
N ALA A 324 -8.78 -11.18 -5.05
CA ALA A 324 -9.88 -10.65 -4.24
C ALA A 324 -10.70 -9.59 -5.00
N LEU A 325 -10.07 -8.84 -5.90
CA LEU A 325 -10.71 -7.82 -6.74
C LEU A 325 -11.43 -8.43 -7.96
N ASP A 326 -10.93 -9.55 -8.49
CA ASP A 326 -11.56 -10.28 -9.61
C ASP A 326 -11.65 -11.80 -9.28
N PRO A 327 -12.53 -12.19 -8.36
CA PRO A 327 -12.66 -13.60 -7.96
C PRO A 327 -13.23 -14.51 -9.06
N ALA A 328 -13.79 -13.95 -10.12
CA ALA A 328 -14.29 -14.71 -11.26
C ALA A 328 -13.15 -15.17 -12.20
N HIS A 329 -12.03 -14.47 -12.21
CA HIS A 329 -10.87 -14.77 -13.06
C HIS A 329 -9.59 -14.81 -12.23
N PRO A 330 -9.46 -15.75 -11.25
CA PRO A 330 -8.32 -15.78 -10.38
C PRO A 330 -7.04 -16.11 -11.14
N GLN A 331 -5.98 -15.39 -10.82
CA GLN A 331 -4.63 -15.61 -11.34
C GLN A 331 -3.86 -16.57 -10.43
N ALA A 332 -2.84 -17.23 -10.98
CA ALA A 332 -1.92 -18.03 -10.19
C ALA A 332 -1.15 -17.14 -9.21
N VAL A 333 -1.15 -17.54 -7.94
CA VAL A 333 -0.38 -16.85 -6.90
C VAL A 333 1.02 -17.44 -6.88
N PRO A 334 2.09 -16.64 -7.08
CA PRO A 334 3.45 -17.13 -6.96
C PRO A 334 3.73 -17.59 -5.53
N CYS A 335 4.53 -18.64 -5.37
CA CYS A 335 4.99 -19.03 -4.04
C CYS A 335 6.52 -18.98 -4.03
N VAL A 336 7.03 -17.87 -3.53
CA VAL A 336 8.45 -17.56 -3.43
C VAL A 336 8.80 -17.20 -1.98
N PRO A 337 10.09 -17.32 -1.58
CA PRO A 337 10.52 -16.77 -0.30
C PRO A 337 10.38 -15.24 -0.31
N VAL A 338 9.64 -14.71 0.65
CA VAL A 338 9.54 -13.27 0.92
C VAL A 338 10.20 -12.98 2.25
N LEU A 339 10.97 -11.90 2.34
CA LEU A 339 11.72 -11.55 3.55
C LEU A 339 10.95 -10.53 4.39
N PRO A 340 11.08 -10.58 5.74
CA PRO A 340 10.55 -9.55 6.62
C PRO A 340 11.07 -8.15 6.24
N ILE A 341 10.23 -7.13 6.41
CA ILE A 341 10.49 -5.70 6.14
C ILE A 341 10.75 -5.40 4.65
N LEU A 342 11.52 -6.21 3.96
CA LEU A 342 11.98 -5.89 2.61
C LEU A 342 10.94 -6.13 1.53
N GLY A 343 9.97 -7.03 1.76
CA GLY A 343 9.10 -7.53 0.72
C GLY A 343 9.81 -8.53 -0.23
N GLY A 344 9.32 -8.74 -1.48
CA GLY A 344 9.94 -9.63 -2.45
C GLY A 344 9.00 -10.28 -3.43
#